data_776aca457f8cb46c84976f9123ba4302
#
_entry.id   776aca457f8cb46c84976f9123ba4302
#
_cell.length_a   1.000
_cell.length_b   1.000
_cell.length_c   1.000
_cell.angle_alpha   90.00
_cell.angle_beta   90.00
_cell.angle_gamma   90.00
#
_symmetry.space_group_name_H-M   'P 1'
#
loop_
_entity.id
_entity.type
_entity.pdbx_description
1 polymer ?
#
loop_
_entity_poly.entity_id
_entity_poly.type
_entity_poly.pdbx_seq_one_letter_code
_entity_poly.pdbx_strand_id
1 'polypeptide(L)'
;MNSTFYVHIPSKYFEKAVDQLATLPGVGRRSALRLALDLFKRSEVEIADFTSALIDFKQKVLHCSSCGNMTDEPVCAICANPKRDHGTICIVEDIRDVMAIESTSTYQGIYHVLGGIISPMDGI
;
A
#
# COMPACT_ATOMS: atom_id res chain seq x y z
N MET A 1 -24.81 3.65 5.08
CA MET A 1 -25.32 3.11 3.83
C MET A 1 -25.88 4.23 2.96
N ASN A 2 -25.62 4.20 1.70
CA ASN A 2 -26.09 5.23 0.80
C ASN A 2 -27.44 4.85 0.19
N SER A 3 -28.49 5.53 0.62
CA SER A 3 -29.85 5.26 0.13
C SER A 3 -30.09 5.76 -1.29
N THR A 4 -29.18 6.58 -1.85
CA THR A 4 -29.36 7.10 -3.20
C THR A 4 -28.93 6.11 -4.28
N PHE A 5 -28.24 5.06 -3.89
CA PHE A 5 -27.78 4.04 -4.81
C PHE A 5 -28.18 2.69 -4.29
N TYR A 6 -29.27 2.17 -4.84
CA TYR A 6 -29.83 0.89 -4.40
C TYR A 6 -29.85 -0.08 -5.55
N VAL A 7 -29.18 -1.20 -5.38
CA VAL A 7 -29.11 -2.27 -6.37
C VAL A 7 -29.28 -3.61 -5.67
N HIS A 8 -30.14 -4.44 -6.20
CA HIS A 8 -30.28 -5.79 -5.72
C HIS A 8 -29.08 -6.62 -6.14
N ILE A 9 -28.37 -7.19 -5.18
CA ILE A 9 -27.22 -8.04 -5.42
C ILE A 9 -27.64 -9.50 -5.24
N PRO A 10 -27.53 -10.31 -6.29
CA PRO A 10 -28.11 -11.66 -6.28
C PRO A 10 -27.32 -12.71 -5.51
N SER A 11 -26.15 -12.38 -5.02
CA SER A 11 -25.26 -13.34 -4.39
C SER A 11 -24.64 -12.76 -3.13
N LYS A 12 -24.58 -13.56 -2.07
CA LYS A 12 -23.89 -13.16 -0.83
C LYS A 12 -22.40 -13.01 -1.03
N TYR A 13 -21.81 -13.83 -1.88
CA TYR A 13 -20.38 -13.72 -2.17
C TYR A 13 -20.06 -12.46 -2.96
N PHE A 14 -20.91 -12.13 -3.90
CA PHE A 14 -20.80 -10.89 -4.66
C PHE A 14 -20.90 -9.70 -3.71
N GLU A 15 -21.90 -9.71 -2.84
CA GLU A 15 -22.11 -8.64 -1.88
C GLU A 15 -20.89 -8.45 -0.97
N LYS A 16 -20.30 -9.54 -0.50
CA LYS A 16 -19.10 -9.48 0.35
C LYS A 16 -17.93 -8.88 -0.41
N ALA A 17 -17.76 -9.23 -1.68
CA ALA A 17 -16.70 -8.66 -2.51
C ALA A 17 -16.89 -7.15 -2.66
N VAL A 18 -18.12 -6.72 -2.94
CA VAL A 18 -18.45 -5.30 -3.06
C VAL A 18 -18.16 -4.58 -1.74
N ASP A 19 -18.59 -5.16 -0.62
CA ASP A 19 -18.37 -4.58 0.70
C ASP A 19 -16.88 -4.37 0.98
N GLN A 20 -16.06 -5.36 0.68
CA GLN A 20 -14.62 -5.26 0.92
C GLN A 20 -13.96 -4.21 0.02
N LEU A 21 -14.31 -4.18 -1.25
CA LEU A 21 -13.77 -3.19 -2.17
C LEU A 21 -14.16 -1.77 -1.74
N ALA A 22 -15.36 -1.61 -1.18
CA ALA A 22 -15.85 -0.32 -0.72
C ALA A 22 -15.14 0.16 0.56
N THR A 23 -14.36 -0.69 1.23
CA THR A 23 -13.56 -0.26 2.38
C THR A 23 -12.32 0.51 1.97
N LEU A 24 -11.91 0.41 0.71
CA LEU A 24 -10.70 1.07 0.23
C LEU A 24 -10.93 2.58 0.11
N PRO A 25 -9.94 3.40 0.50
CA PRO A 25 -10.09 4.86 0.39
C PRO A 25 -10.37 5.28 -1.04
N GLY A 26 -11.34 6.15 -1.22
CA GLY A 26 -11.70 6.64 -2.54
C GLY A 26 -12.60 5.72 -3.34
N VAL A 27 -12.93 4.54 -2.81
CA VAL A 27 -13.80 3.59 -3.50
C VAL A 27 -15.18 3.62 -2.86
N GLY A 28 -16.13 4.25 -3.53
CA GLY A 28 -17.52 4.25 -3.09
C GLY A 28 -18.21 2.97 -3.55
N ARG A 29 -19.47 2.81 -3.12
CA ARG A 29 -20.20 1.57 -3.39
C ARG A 29 -20.43 1.33 -4.88
N ARG A 30 -20.69 2.39 -5.65
CA ARG A 30 -20.89 2.26 -7.09
C ARG A 30 -19.61 1.78 -7.79
N SER A 31 -18.47 2.34 -7.42
CA SER A 31 -17.18 1.91 -7.96
C SER A 31 -16.86 0.49 -7.54
N ALA A 32 -17.15 0.15 -6.28
CA ALA A 32 -16.91 -1.20 -5.78
C ALA A 32 -17.71 -2.24 -6.57
N LEU A 33 -18.96 -1.92 -6.87
CA LEU A 33 -19.81 -2.80 -7.67
C LEU A 33 -19.22 -3.03 -9.06
N ARG A 34 -18.76 -1.96 -9.71
CA ARG A 34 -18.15 -2.06 -11.03
C ARG A 34 -16.87 -2.87 -11.00
N LEU A 35 -16.05 -2.66 -9.97
CA LEU A 35 -14.80 -3.42 -9.80
C LEU A 35 -15.08 -4.89 -9.57
N ALA A 36 -16.05 -5.21 -8.73
CA ALA A 36 -16.43 -6.60 -8.46
C ALA A 36 -16.91 -7.30 -9.73
N LEU A 37 -17.67 -6.59 -10.57
CA LEU A 37 -18.13 -7.15 -11.84
C LEU A 37 -16.96 -7.41 -12.78
N ASP A 38 -15.96 -6.54 -12.80
CA ASP A 38 -14.75 -6.77 -13.57
C ASP A 38 -14.02 -8.02 -13.10
N LEU A 39 -13.87 -8.14 -11.77
CA LEU A 39 -13.21 -9.32 -11.20
C LEU A 39 -13.95 -10.60 -11.52
N PHE A 40 -15.28 -10.56 -11.54
CA PHE A 40 -16.09 -11.72 -11.86
C PHE A 40 -15.83 -12.23 -13.28
N LYS A 41 -15.46 -11.34 -14.19
CA LYS A 41 -15.17 -11.70 -15.59
C LYS A 41 -13.79 -12.29 -15.79
N ARG A 42 -12.90 -12.14 -14.81
CA ARG A 42 -11.54 -12.68 -14.91
C ARG A 42 -11.53 -14.17 -14.64
N SER A 43 -10.50 -14.84 -15.12
CA SER A 43 -10.34 -16.28 -14.88
C SER A 43 -9.96 -16.53 -13.42
N GLU A 44 -10.13 -17.78 -12.98
CA GLU A 44 -9.72 -18.17 -11.63
C GLU A 44 -8.23 -17.98 -11.41
N VAL A 45 -7.42 -18.21 -12.44
CA VAL A 45 -5.96 -18.00 -12.34
C VAL A 45 -5.64 -16.53 -12.12
N GLU A 46 -6.30 -15.64 -12.88
CA GLU A 46 -6.10 -14.21 -12.70
C GLU A 46 -6.51 -13.74 -11.30
N ILE A 47 -7.62 -14.26 -10.79
CA ILE A 47 -8.06 -13.91 -9.43
C ILE A 47 -7.08 -14.45 -8.39
N ALA A 48 -6.58 -15.67 -8.56
CA ALA A 48 -5.60 -16.24 -7.67
C ALA A 48 -4.32 -15.41 -7.64
N ASP A 49 -3.85 -14.98 -8.80
CA ASP A 49 -2.66 -14.14 -8.90
C ASP A 49 -2.89 -12.77 -8.22
N PHE A 50 -4.05 -12.18 -8.46
CA PHE A 50 -4.40 -10.89 -7.89
C PHE A 50 -4.44 -10.95 -6.35
N THR A 51 -5.14 -11.94 -5.82
CA THR A 51 -5.29 -12.07 -4.36
C THR A 51 -3.97 -12.49 -3.70
N SER A 52 -3.20 -13.36 -4.34
CA SER A 52 -1.89 -13.76 -3.82
C SER A 52 -0.93 -12.57 -3.75
N ALA A 53 -0.96 -11.70 -4.75
CA ALA A 53 -0.12 -10.50 -4.74
C ALA A 53 -0.43 -9.61 -3.54
N LEU A 54 -1.71 -9.45 -3.21
CA LEU A 54 -2.11 -8.64 -2.07
C LEU A 54 -1.72 -9.28 -0.74
N ILE A 55 -1.89 -10.58 -0.63
CA ILE A 55 -1.52 -11.32 0.57
C ILE A 55 0.00 -11.26 0.78
N ASP A 56 0.77 -11.51 -0.27
CA ASP A 56 2.23 -11.47 -0.20
C ASP A 56 2.72 -10.08 0.19
N PHE A 57 2.13 -9.05 -0.39
CA PHE A 57 2.46 -7.67 -0.04
C PHE A 57 2.28 -7.45 1.46
N LYS A 58 1.14 -7.87 2.00
CA LYS A 58 0.87 -7.66 3.43
C LYS A 58 1.79 -8.48 4.32
N GLN A 59 2.10 -9.71 3.93
CA GLN A 59 2.83 -10.64 4.79
C GLN A 59 4.34 -10.53 4.68
N LYS A 60 4.87 -10.21 3.50
CA LYS A 60 6.30 -10.34 3.22
C LYS A 60 7.06 -9.02 3.19
N VAL A 61 6.37 -7.91 3.00
CA VAL A 61 7.04 -6.61 2.98
C VAL A 61 7.37 -6.18 4.41
N LEU A 62 8.58 -5.66 4.57
CA LEU A 62 9.14 -5.27 5.86
C LEU A 62 9.42 -3.78 5.90
N HIS A 63 9.66 -3.28 7.09
CA HIS A 63 10.27 -1.96 7.28
C HIS A 63 11.76 -2.15 7.45
N CYS A 64 12.56 -1.35 6.73
CA CYS A 64 14.00 -1.38 6.88
C CYS A 64 14.39 -1.15 8.34
N SER A 65 15.23 -2.02 8.89
CA SER A 65 15.65 -1.91 10.29
C SER A 65 16.50 -0.67 10.55
N SER A 66 17.10 -0.11 9.50
CA SER A 66 17.94 1.09 9.64
C SER A 66 17.16 2.38 9.45
N CYS A 67 16.30 2.47 8.43
CA CYS A 67 15.67 3.74 8.08
C CYS A 67 14.14 3.74 8.14
N GLY A 68 13.52 2.57 8.23
CA GLY A 68 12.05 2.46 8.26
C GLY A 68 11.38 2.43 6.91
N ASN A 69 12.14 2.47 5.81
CA ASN A 69 11.59 2.40 4.47
C ASN A 69 10.96 1.04 4.20
N MET A 70 10.07 1.00 3.23
CA MET A 70 9.48 -0.26 2.78
C MET A 70 10.52 -1.08 2.00
N THR A 71 10.61 -2.38 2.31
CA THR A 71 11.62 -3.22 1.68
C THR A 71 11.22 -4.69 1.76
N ASP A 72 11.77 -5.50 0.85
CA ASP A 72 11.59 -6.95 0.91
C ASP A 72 12.68 -7.63 1.76
N GLU A 73 13.73 -6.90 2.11
CA GLU A 73 14.85 -7.41 2.88
C GLU A 73 14.92 -6.71 4.23
N PRO A 74 15.63 -7.26 5.22
CA PRO A 74 15.77 -6.61 6.53
C PRO A 74 16.35 -5.20 6.46
N VAL A 75 17.28 -4.95 5.53
CA VAL A 75 17.86 -3.64 5.26
C VAL A 75 17.59 -3.29 3.82
N CYS A 76 17.03 -2.09 3.58
CA CYS A 76 16.65 -1.69 2.24
C CYS A 76 17.86 -1.47 1.33
N ALA A 77 17.62 -1.44 0.02
CA ALA A 77 18.67 -1.29 -0.98
C ALA A 77 19.41 0.05 -0.82
N ILE A 78 18.75 1.08 -0.36
CA ILE A 78 19.37 2.39 -0.16
C ILE A 78 20.37 2.32 1.00
N CYS A 79 19.93 1.81 2.15
CA CYS A 79 20.81 1.67 3.32
C CYS A 79 21.96 0.71 3.08
N ALA A 80 21.72 -0.32 2.28
CA ALA A 80 22.75 -1.33 1.97
C ALA A 80 23.70 -0.89 0.86
N ASN A 81 23.41 0.19 0.15
CA ASN A 81 24.22 0.62 -0.97
C ASN A 81 25.48 1.36 -0.49
N PRO A 82 26.67 0.80 -0.70
CA PRO A 82 27.91 1.44 -0.24
C PRO A 82 28.24 2.74 -0.98
N LYS A 83 27.60 3.00 -2.11
CA LYS A 83 27.81 4.23 -2.88
C LYS A 83 27.02 5.41 -2.32
N ARG A 84 26.12 5.17 -1.39
CA ARG A 84 25.37 6.25 -0.76
C ARG A 84 26.23 6.98 0.29
N ASP A 85 25.93 8.25 0.49
CA ASP A 85 26.55 9.03 1.55
C ASP A 85 25.82 8.76 2.86
N HIS A 86 26.36 7.86 3.66
CA HIS A 86 25.75 7.46 4.92
C HIS A 86 25.88 8.53 6.00
N GLY A 87 26.62 9.60 5.75
CA GLY A 87 26.72 10.71 6.66
C GLY A 87 25.62 11.76 6.49
N THR A 88 24.82 11.64 5.42
CA THR A 88 23.75 12.59 5.12
C THR A 88 22.41 11.89 5.23
N ILE A 89 21.57 12.39 6.16
CA ILE A 89 20.28 11.77 6.45
C ILE A 89 19.15 12.75 6.13
N CYS A 90 18.20 12.30 5.33
CA CYS A 90 16.98 13.05 5.05
C CYS A 90 15.84 12.47 5.89
N ILE A 91 15.31 13.27 6.78
CA ILE A 91 14.19 12.83 7.63
C ILE A 91 12.89 13.11 6.89
N VAL A 92 12.09 12.09 6.71
CA VAL A 92 10.82 12.20 5.98
C VAL A 92 9.69 11.60 6.80
N GLU A 93 8.48 12.01 6.48
CA GLU A 93 7.32 11.61 7.24
C GLU A 93 6.86 10.20 6.88
N ASP A 94 6.84 9.87 5.59
CA ASP A 94 6.44 8.53 5.16
C ASP A 94 7.17 8.09 3.89
N ILE A 95 6.85 6.86 3.49
CA ILE A 95 7.49 6.18 2.37
C ILE A 95 7.27 6.91 1.04
N ARG A 96 6.15 7.61 0.88
CA ARG A 96 5.86 8.36 -0.35
C ARG A 96 6.89 9.45 -0.58
N ASP A 97 7.38 10.05 0.50
CA ASP A 97 8.41 11.07 0.41
C ASP A 97 9.71 10.48 -0.13
N VAL A 98 10.07 9.28 0.35
CA VAL A 98 11.26 8.59 -0.18
C VAL A 98 11.11 8.33 -1.67
N MET A 99 9.96 7.81 -2.09
CA MET A 99 9.72 7.52 -3.50
C MET A 99 9.80 8.77 -4.36
N ALA A 100 9.26 9.87 -3.88
CA ALA A 100 9.28 11.13 -4.61
C ALA A 100 10.70 11.65 -4.78
N ILE A 101 11.50 11.63 -3.69
CA ILE A 101 12.87 12.13 -3.72
C ILE A 101 13.76 11.23 -4.58
N GLU A 102 13.61 9.90 -4.45
CA GLU A 102 14.39 8.95 -5.26
C GLU A 102 14.08 9.08 -6.74
N SER A 103 12.86 9.45 -7.08
CA SER A 103 12.48 9.64 -8.49
C SER A 103 13.24 10.78 -9.15
N THR A 104 13.81 11.71 -8.38
CA THR A 104 14.62 12.81 -8.94
C THR A 104 16.03 12.36 -9.31
N SER A 105 16.50 11.24 -8.78
CA SER A 105 17.83 10.68 -8.98
C SER A 105 18.97 11.65 -8.60
N THR A 106 18.69 12.62 -7.74
CA THR A 106 19.69 13.63 -7.36
C THR A 106 20.20 13.48 -5.92
N TYR A 107 19.42 12.84 -5.05
CA TYR A 107 19.82 12.68 -3.65
C TYR A 107 20.68 11.45 -3.48
N GLN A 108 21.82 11.58 -2.81
CA GLN A 108 22.78 10.50 -2.63
C GLN A 108 22.94 10.04 -1.19
N GLY A 109 22.20 10.62 -0.27
CA GLY A 109 22.24 10.24 1.13
C GLY A 109 21.32 9.09 1.46
N ILE A 110 21.06 8.91 2.75
CA ILE A 110 20.12 7.93 3.26
C ILE A 110 18.93 8.63 3.90
N TYR A 111 18.01 7.87 4.46
CA TYR A 111 16.76 8.41 4.99
C TYR A 111 16.51 7.98 6.41
N HIS A 112 15.61 8.69 7.07
CA HIS A 112 14.95 8.23 8.29
C HIS A 112 13.47 8.50 8.11
N VAL A 113 12.67 7.45 8.10
CA VAL A 113 11.23 7.51 7.84
C VAL A 113 10.51 7.45 9.18
N LEU A 114 9.76 8.49 9.50
CA LEU A 114 9.01 8.56 10.76
C LEU A 114 7.78 7.65 10.74
N GLY A 115 7.15 7.50 9.59
CA GLY A 115 6.10 6.54 9.40
C GLY A 115 4.83 6.75 10.19
N GLY A 116 4.54 7.97 10.57
CA GLY A 116 3.34 8.25 11.35
C GLY A 116 3.43 7.80 12.81
N ILE A 117 4.58 7.31 13.24
CA ILE A 117 4.77 6.83 14.61
C ILE A 117 4.58 7.97 15.61
N ILE A 118 4.85 9.20 15.18
CA ILE A 118 4.79 10.39 16.05
C ILE A 118 3.46 11.12 15.82
N SER A 119 2.38 10.41 15.64
CA SER A 119 1.08 11.04 15.51
C SER A 119 0.49 11.33 16.89
N PRO A 120 0.16 12.59 17.21
CA PRO A 120 -0.52 12.89 18.47
C PRO A 120 -1.88 12.19 18.57
N MET A 121 -2.50 11.89 17.45
CA MET A 121 -3.79 11.22 17.42
C MET A 121 -3.71 9.78 17.91
N ASP A 122 -2.52 9.21 17.87
CA ASP A 122 -2.29 7.83 18.33
C ASP A 122 -1.87 7.76 19.79
N GLY A 123 -1.83 8.90 20.47
CA GLY A 123 -1.48 8.94 21.87
C GLY A 123 0.01 8.77 22.15
N ILE A 124 0.84 9.03 21.20
CA ILE A 124 2.28 8.88 21.30
C ILE A 124 2.95 10.20 21.65
#